data_aa2b51c9314fdf0ed6a08b9f5dcb4243
#
_entry.id   aa2b51c9314fdf0ed6a08b9f5dcb4243
#
_cell.length_a   1.000
_cell.length_b   1.000
_cell.length_c   1.000
_cell.angle_alpha   90.00
_cell.angle_beta   90.00
_cell.angle_gamma   90.00
#
_symmetry.space_group_name_H-M   'P 1'
#
loop_
_entity.id
_entity.type
_entity.pdbx_description
1 polymer ?
#
loop_
_entity_poly.entity_id
_entity_poly.type
_entity_poly.pdbx_seq_one_letter_code
_entity_poly.pdbx_strand_id
1 'polypeptide(L)'
;MKVKAHAKINICLNVVCRRDDGYHELEMIMVPLMLHDELTITLSSENCYTCNDAQLRMDETNTIVQAVELMRRTFSLSECFHVHVEKHIPAQAGLAGGSADAAAVMRGIRDLLKLDISLEDLAQLGKQVGADVPFCIMETCALVKGIGERITPFAMPCDFHILLVKPAMGVPTGKAFSMLDFEKCDHPDCNEVIHALQQGDLAQLSSVISNSLEYSAFQLVPEIADIKHQLQSMGFEAVLMSGSGSTVFAITRKKELLRQAEKRFHNKTYFVCCTAIKQKMEVKAIDKQGISLL
;
A
#
# COMPACT_ATOMS: atom_id res chain seq x y z
N MET A 1 7.04 0.14 22.10
CA MET A 1 5.82 -0.39 21.40
C MET A 1 6.23 -1.00 20.07
N LYS A 2 5.67 -2.14 19.67
CA LYS A 2 5.85 -2.71 18.33
C LYS A 2 4.62 -2.42 17.49
N VAL A 3 4.82 -1.96 16.25
CA VAL A 3 3.76 -1.59 15.31
C VAL A 3 4.07 -2.18 13.94
N LYS A 4 3.06 -2.71 13.25
CA LYS A 4 3.18 -3.20 11.87
C LYS A 4 2.83 -2.09 10.88
N ALA A 5 3.63 -1.92 9.85
CA ALA A 5 3.43 -1.02 8.73
C ALA A 5 3.05 -1.82 7.49
N HIS A 6 1.76 -2.01 7.26
CA HIS A 6 1.25 -2.87 6.19
C HIS A 6 1.41 -2.24 4.82
N ALA A 7 1.96 -2.99 3.86
CA ALA A 7 1.97 -2.63 2.45
C ALA A 7 0.54 -2.49 1.90
N LYS A 8 0.40 -1.84 0.75
CA LYS A 8 -0.84 -1.81 -0.04
C LYS A 8 -0.59 -2.19 -1.48
N ILE A 9 -1.64 -2.57 -2.20
CA ILE A 9 -1.68 -2.56 -3.66
C ILE A 9 -2.88 -1.74 -4.15
N ASN A 10 -2.78 -1.27 -5.40
CA ASN A 10 -3.91 -0.70 -6.12
C ASN A 10 -4.49 -1.79 -7.04
N ILE A 11 -5.65 -2.35 -6.67
CA ILE A 11 -6.38 -3.32 -7.53
C ILE A 11 -6.83 -2.66 -8.82
N CYS A 12 -7.04 -1.33 -8.78
CA CYS A 12 -7.42 -0.50 -9.90
C CYS A 12 -6.85 0.90 -9.67
N LEU A 13 -6.38 1.56 -10.72
CA LEU A 13 -5.92 2.94 -10.67
C LEU A 13 -6.33 3.67 -11.94
N ASN A 14 -7.26 4.61 -11.80
CA ASN A 14 -7.66 5.54 -12.85
C ASN A 14 -7.08 6.93 -12.58
N VAL A 15 -6.34 7.48 -13.53
CA VAL A 15 -5.98 8.89 -13.56
C VAL A 15 -7.03 9.63 -14.35
N VAL A 16 -7.91 10.36 -13.65
CA VAL A 16 -9.11 10.99 -14.22
C VAL A 16 -8.75 12.21 -15.05
N CYS A 17 -7.93 13.11 -14.47
CA CYS A 17 -7.48 14.32 -15.15
C CYS A 17 -6.26 14.93 -14.43
N ARG A 18 -5.60 15.87 -15.11
CA ARG A 18 -4.61 16.74 -14.48
C ARG A 18 -5.29 17.94 -13.85
N ARG A 19 -4.93 18.27 -12.62
CA ARG A 19 -5.47 19.39 -11.84
C ARG A 19 -4.65 20.67 -12.07
N ASP A 20 -5.23 21.82 -11.76
CA ASP A 20 -4.57 23.14 -11.87
C ASP A 20 -3.41 23.29 -10.88
N ASP A 21 -3.43 22.55 -9.76
CA ASP A 21 -2.36 22.53 -8.76
C ASP A 21 -1.15 21.66 -9.17
N GLY A 22 -1.18 21.08 -10.37
CA GLY A 22 -0.13 20.24 -10.94
C GLY A 22 -0.20 18.76 -10.54
N TYR A 23 -1.07 18.40 -9.58
CA TYR A 23 -1.38 17.01 -9.24
C TYR A 23 -2.37 16.39 -10.24
N HIS A 24 -2.66 15.10 -10.05
CA HIS A 24 -3.67 14.38 -10.82
C HIS A 24 -4.85 14.02 -9.92
N GLU A 25 -6.05 14.15 -10.45
CA GLU A 25 -7.25 13.59 -9.82
C GLU A 25 -7.26 12.09 -10.07
N LEU A 26 -7.29 11.32 -8.99
CA LEU A 26 -7.21 9.86 -9.01
C LEU A 26 -8.51 9.23 -8.52
N GLU A 27 -8.79 8.04 -9.05
CA GLU A 27 -9.80 7.13 -8.53
C GLU A 27 -9.19 5.74 -8.48
N MET A 28 -9.10 5.15 -7.27
CA MET A 28 -8.34 3.93 -7.03
C MET A 28 -9.07 2.99 -6.10
N ILE A 29 -8.88 1.69 -6.32
CA ILE A 29 -9.22 0.68 -5.31
C ILE A 29 -7.93 0.25 -4.63
N MET A 30 -7.82 0.55 -3.34
CA MET A 30 -6.66 0.22 -2.54
C MET A 30 -6.99 -0.84 -1.49
N VAL A 31 -6.09 -1.80 -1.34
CA VAL A 31 -6.22 -2.86 -0.32
C VAL A 31 -4.92 -3.02 0.47
N PRO A 32 -4.99 -3.16 1.81
CA PRO A 32 -3.82 -3.42 2.64
C PRO A 32 -3.41 -4.90 2.55
N LEU A 33 -2.13 -5.18 2.66
CA LEU A 33 -1.57 -6.53 2.56
C LEU A 33 -1.06 -7.04 3.91
N MET A 34 -0.93 -8.37 4.03
CA MET A 34 -0.25 -8.99 5.17
C MET A 34 1.26 -8.75 5.16
N LEU A 35 1.87 -8.50 3.99
CA LEU A 35 3.24 -8.00 3.90
C LEU A 35 3.36 -6.68 4.66
N HIS A 36 4.34 -6.57 5.57
CA HIS A 36 4.51 -5.38 6.41
C HIS A 36 5.97 -5.21 6.85
N ASP A 37 6.34 -3.99 7.14
CA ASP A 37 7.53 -3.65 7.92
C ASP A 37 7.21 -3.70 9.42
N GLU A 38 8.20 -3.94 10.26
CA GLU A 38 8.04 -3.93 11.72
C GLU A 38 8.75 -2.74 12.35
N LEU A 39 8.01 -1.90 13.08
CA LEU A 39 8.58 -0.77 13.78
C LEU A 39 8.59 -1.01 15.29
N THR A 40 9.70 -0.65 15.92
CA THR A 40 9.81 -0.57 17.38
C THR A 40 9.99 0.88 17.78
N ILE A 41 9.05 1.41 18.58
CA ILE A 41 9.02 2.80 19.04
C ILE A 41 9.19 2.82 20.56
N THR A 42 10.21 3.52 21.05
CA THR A 42 10.49 3.71 22.48
C THR A 42 10.76 5.18 22.79
N LEU A 43 10.47 5.59 24.02
CA LEU A 43 10.93 6.89 24.52
C LEU A 43 12.45 6.88 24.66
N SER A 44 13.07 8.03 24.39
CA SER A 44 14.52 8.22 24.42
C SER A 44 14.86 9.63 24.94
N SER A 45 16.13 9.86 25.28
CA SER A 45 16.64 11.19 25.64
C SER A 45 16.75 12.14 24.44
N GLU A 46 16.91 11.57 23.23
CA GLU A 46 16.99 12.31 21.96
C GLU A 46 16.30 11.51 20.86
N ASN A 47 15.95 12.16 19.75
CA ASN A 47 15.39 11.47 18.59
C ASN A 47 16.48 10.66 17.91
N CYS A 48 16.24 9.34 17.74
CA CYS A 48 17.14 8.41 17.08
C CYS A 48 16.36 7.52 16.12
N TYR A 49 16.89 7.35 14.93
CA TYR A 49 16.23 6.56 13.86
C TYR A 49 17.21 5.53 13.33
N THR A 50 16.81 4.27 13.32
CA THR A 50 17.64 3.15 12.87
C THR A 50 16.87 2.20 11.95
N CYS A 51 17.60 1.53 11.05
CA CYS A 51 17.02 0.62 10.07
C CYS A 51 17.96 -0.56 9.79
N ASN A 52 17.40 -1.73 9.49
CA ASN A 52 18.18 -2.89 9.00
C ASN A 52 18.69 -2.72 7.55
N ASP A 53 18.15 -1.77 6.78
CA ASP A 53 18.62 -1.43 5.44
C ASP A 53 19.58 -0.23 5.49
N ALA A 54 20.87 -0.49 5.32
CA ALA A 54 21.93 0.53 5.34
C ALA A 54 21.85 1.54 4.18
N GLN A 55 21.08 1.26 3.13
CA GLN A 55 20.88 2.18 2.00
C GLN A 55 19.77 3.19 2.25
N LEU A 56 18.87 2.91 3.22
CA LEU A 56 17.79 3.82 3.58
C LEU A 56 18.32 4.96 4.44
N ARG A 57 18.24 6.18 3.92
CA ARG A 57 18.58 7.38 4.69
C ARG A 57 17.54 7.60 5.77
N MET A 58 18.02 7.85 7.00
CA MET A 58 17.18 8.18 8.16
C MET A 58 17.37 9.66 8.55
N ASP A 59 17.38 10.53 7.54
CA ASP A 59 17.47 11.98 7.65
C ASP A 59 16.08 12.67 7.55
N GLU A 60 16.05 13.99 7.52
CA GLU A 60 14.82 14.81 7.44
C GLU A 60 13.96 14.55 6.18
N THR A 61 14.51 13.91 5.16
CA THR A 61 13.76 13.52 3.95
C THR A 61 12.98 12.21 4.13
N ASN A 62 13.27 11.46 5.21
CA ASN A 62 12.61 10.20 5.49
C ASN A 62 11.21 10.41 6.09
N THR A 63 10.22 9.69 5.58
CA THR A 63 8.83 9.79 6.04
C THR A 63 8.62 9.42 7.51
N ILE A 64 9.46 8.55 8.09
CA ILE A 64 9.46 8.24 9.53
C ILE A 64 9.83 9.49 10.32
N VAL A 65 10.93 10.16 9.93
CA VAL A 65 11.41 11.38 10.60
C VAL A 65 10.36 12.48 10.50
N GLN A 66 9.81 12.69 9.29
CA GLN A 66 8.74 13.66 9.04
C GLN A 66 7.48 13.37 9.88
N ALA A 67 7.10 12.11 10.03
CA ALA A 67 5.95 11.71 10.85
C ALA A 67 6.18 12.00 12.34
N VAL A 68 7.36 11.69 12.88
CA VAL A 68 7.71 12.02 14.27
C VAL A 68 7.64 13.53 14.49
N GLU A 69 8.29 14.32 13.63
CA GLU A 69 8.31 15.78 13.76
C GLU A 69 6.92 16.41 13.61
N LEU A 70 6.09 15.87 12.72
CA LEU A 70 4.70 16.30 12.58
C LEU A 70 3.89 16.04 13.86
N MET A 71 4.00 14.84 14.44
CA MET A 71 3.33 14.50 15.70
C MET A 71 3.81 15.39 16.85
N ARG A 72 5.12 15.56 16.98
CA ARG A 72 5.71 16.42 18.03
C ARG A 72 5.20 17.86 17.94
N ARG A 73 5.20 18.43 16.73
CA ARG A 73 4.73 19.80 16.51
C ARG A 73 3.23 19.95 16.77
N THR A 74 2.43 19.00 16.29
CA THR A 74 0.95 19.08 16.38
C THR A 74 0.47 18.96 17.82
N PHE A 75 1.08 18.08 18.62
CA PHE A 75 0.66 17.80 19.99
C PHE A 75 1.57 18.45 21.03
N SER A 76 2.51 19.33 20.64
CA SER A 76 3.48 20.00 21.52
C SER A 76 4.22 19.00 22.42
N LEU A 77 4.66 17.87 21.85
CA LEU A 77 5.33 16.81 22.61
C LEU A 77 6.75 17.21 22.97
N SER A 78 7.09 17.07 24.26
CA SER A 78 8.46 17.21 24.77
C SER A 78 9.27 15.93 24.61
N GLU A 79 8.59 14.79 24.44
CA GLU A 79 9.17 13.47 24.33
C GLU A 79 10.00 13.33 23.06
N CYS A 80 11.11 12.60 23.19
CA CYS A 80 11.92 12.14 22.07
C CYS A 80 11.73 10.62 21.91
N PHE A 81 11.96 10.16 20.69
CA PHE A 81 11.68 8.77 20.31
C PHE A 81 12.90 8.12 19.68
N HIS A 82 13.15 6.86 20.06
CA HIS A 82 13.94 5.96 19.24
C HIS A 82 12.98 5.10 18.41
N VAL A 83 13.08 5.21 17.09
CA VAL A 83 12.31 4.44 16.11
C VAL A 83 13.27 3.54 15.35
N HIS A 84 13.10 2.22 15.52
CA HIS A 84 13.80 1.21 14.73
C HIS A 84 12.82 0.57 13.75
N VAL A 85 13.22 0.44 12.48
CA VAL A 85 12.41 -0.22 11.43
C VAL A 85 13.14 -1.41 10.83
N GLU A 86 12.46 -2.56 10.83
CA GLU A 86 12.82 -3.76 10.07
C GLU A 86 12.08 -3.75 8.74
N LYS A 87 12.81 -3.48 7.65
CA LYS A 87 12.23 -3.36 6.30
C LYS A 87 12.07 -4.73 5.65
N HIS A 88 10.84 -4.98 5.17
CA HIS A 88 10.47 -6.13 4.34
C HIS A 88 9.78 -5.68 3.05
N ILE A 89 9.21 -4.47 3.02
CA ILE A 89 8.59 -3.87 1.84
C ILE A 89 9.69 -3.25 0.97
N PRO A 90 9.85 -3.67 -0.29
CA PRO A 90 10.89 -3.13 -1.16
C PRO A 90 10.64 -1.66 -1.50
N ALA A 91 11.73 -0.90 -1.66
CA ALA A 91 11.67 0.50 -2.06
C ALA A 91 11.23 0.66 -3.54
N GLN A 92 10.60 1.80 -3.87
CA GLN A 92 10.15 2.16 -5.23
C GLN A 92 9.35 1.05 -5.91
N ALA A 93 8.43 0.45 -5.17
CA ALA A 93 7.71 -0.76 -5.55
C ALA A 93 6.22 -0.53 -5.89
N GLY A 94 5.66 0.66 -5.70
CA GLY A 94 4.21 0.88 -5.79
C GLY A 94 3.42 0.30 -4.60
N LEU A 95 4.11 -0.13 -3.54
CA LEU A 95 3.56 -0.78 -2.34
C LEU A 95 3.41 0.15 -1.13
N ALA A 96 3.74 1.43 -1.28
CA ALA A 96 3.67 2.49 -0.26
C ALA A 96 4.48 2.23 1.03
N GLY A 97 5.63 1.54 0.98
CA GLY A 97 6.41 1.19 2.17
C GLY A 97 6.74 2.39 3.08
N GLY A 98 7.26 3.49 2.53
CA GLY A 98 7.56 4.69 3.31
C GLY A 98 6.32 5.34 3.93
N SER A 99 5.19 5.35 3.22
CA SER A 99 3.91 5.87 3.76
C SER A 99 3.34 4.95 4.85
N ALA A 100 3.52 3.64 4.71
CA ALA A 100 3.14 2.67 5.72
C ALA A 100 3.97 2.84 7.01
N ASP A 101 5.28 3.06 6.87
CA ASP A 101 6.17 3.34 8.00
C ASP A 101 5.74 4.62 8.75
N ALA A 102 5.52 5.71 8.01
CA ALA A 102 5.04 6.97 8.57
C ALA A 102 3.70 6.79 9.32
N ALA A 103 2.75 6.09 8.70
CA ALA A 103 1.45 5.77 9.31
C ALA A 103 1.60 4.95 10.60
N ALA A 104 2.50 3.95 10.59
CA ALA A 104 2.78 3.13 11.77
C ALA A 104 3.41 3.96 12.90
N VAL A 105 4.32 4.88 12.58
CA VAL A 105 4.89 5.83 13.55
C VAL A 105 3.79 6.70 14.17
N MET A 106 2.92 7.29 13.34
CA MET A 106 1.85 8.17 13.83
C MET A 106 0.88 7.41 14.75
N ARG A 107 0.45 6.19 14.35
CA ARG A 107 -0.38 5.33 15.22
C ARG A 107 0.35 4.95 16.49
N GLY A 108 1.63 4.56 16.37
CA GLY A 108 2.44 4.12 17.49
C GLY A 108 2.66 5.22 18.53
N ILE A 109 2.95 6.46 18.12
CA ILE A 109 3.09 7.62 19.03
C ILE A 109 1.75 7.93 19.68
N ARG A 110 0.64 7.96 18.90
CA ARG A 110 -0.71 8.16 19.45
C ARG A 110 -1.01 7.18 20.58
N ASP A 111 -0.78 5.90 20.33
CA ASP A 111 -1.13 4.83 21.28
C ASP A 111 -0.16 4.77 22.46
N LEU A 112 1.14 5.04 22.24
CA LEU A 112 2.17 5.07 23.28
C LEU A 112 1.92 6.19 24.30
N LEU A 113 1.52 7.37 23.82
CA LEU A 113 1.26 8.55 24.64
C LEU A 113 -0.23 8.73 24.97
N LYS A 114 -1.10 7.83 24.49
CA LYS A 114 -2.58 7.88 24.66
C LYS A 114 -3.16 9.22 24.22
N LEU A 115 -2.71 9.73 23.08
CA LEU A 115 -3.21 10.98 22.53
C LEU A 115 -4.69 10.84 22.13
N ASP A 116 -5.49 11.84 22.51
CA ASP A 116 -6.92 11.89 22.19
C ASP A 116 -7.11 12.43 20.76
N ILE A 117 -6.93 11.55 19.78
CA ILE A 117 -7.17 11.82 18.36
C ILE A 117 -7.76 10.58 17.69
N SER A 118 -8.82 10.76 16.90
CA SER A 118 -9.43 9.69 16.11
C SER A 118 -8.49 9.19 15.01
N LEU A 119 -8.74 7.99 14.46
CA LEU A 119 -7.97 7.51 13.29
C LEU A 119 -8.22 8.38 12.06
N GLU A 120 -9.42 8.87 11.91
CA GLU A 120 -9.85 9.74 10.81
C GLU A 120 -9.10 11.08 10.86
N ASP A 121 -9.02 11.72 12.03
CA ASP A 121 -8.28 12.98 12.20
C ASP A 121 -6.77 12.74 12.05
N LEU A 122 -6.26 11.62 12.56
CA LEU A 122 -4.86 11.23 12.37
C LEU A 122 -4.53 11.01 10.88
N ALA A 123 -5.45 10.42 10.12
CA ALA A 123 -5.30 10.24 8.68
C ALA A 123 -5.27 11.58 7.95
N GLN A 124 -6.14 12.54 8.32
CA GLN A 124 -6.09 13.89 7.76
C GLN A 124 -4.77 14.60 8.10
N LEU A 125 -4.25 14.44 9.31
CA LEU A 125 -2.94 14.95 9.68
C LEU A 125 -1.83 14.32 8.84
N GLY A 126 -1.89 13.00 8.63
CA GLY A 126 -0.90 12.22 7.88
C GLY A 126 -0.73 12.63 6.42
N LYS A 127 -1.74 13.29 5.83
CA LYS A 127 -1.68 13.88 4.49
C LYS A 127 -0.49 14.85 4.31
N GLN A 128 -0.04 15.51 5.38
CA GLN A 128 1.11 16.40 5.34
C GLN A 128 2.44 15.67 5.15
N VAL A 129 2.50 14.37 5.43
CA VAL A 129 3.70 13.54 5.22
C VAL A 129 3.70 12.90 3.84
N GLY A 130 2.52 12.45 3.35
CA GLY A 130 2.43 11.85 2.03
C GLY A 130 1.01 11.42 1.65
N ALA A 131 0.76 11.34 0.34
CA ALA A 131 -0.58 11.09 -0.23
C ALA A 131 -1.16 9.71 0.18
N ASP A 132 -0.31 8.67 0.32
CA ASP A 132 -0.75 7.32 0.72
C ASP A 132 -0.84 7.14 2.25
N VAL A 133 -0.31 8.09 3.06
CA VAL A 133 -0.28 7.98 4.53
C VAL A 133 -1.69 7.88 5.12
N PRO A 134 -2.69 8.66 4.69
CA PRO A 134 -4.06 8.52 5.16
C PRO A 134 -4.61 7.10 5.00
N PHE A 135 -4.43 6.49 3.84
CA PHE A 135 -4.84 5.10 3.60
C PHE A 135 -4.11 4.11 4.52
N CYS A 136 -2.78 4.29 4.67
CA CYS A 136 -1.96 3.43 5.53
C CYS A 136 -2.30 3.59 7.04
N ILE A 137 -2.89 4.72 7.46
CA ILE A 137 -3.42 4.89 8.82
C ILE A 137 -4.72 4.11 8.99
N MET A 138 -5.62 4.17 8.01
CA MET A 138 -6.94 3.53 8.06
C MET A 138 -6.88 2.01 7.88
N GLU A 139 -5.91 1.50 7.12
CA GLU A 139 -5.65 0.07 6.87
C GLU A 139 -6.92 -0.75 6.54
N THR A 140 -7.73 -0.26 5.62
CA THR A 140 -8.98 -0.90 5.20
C THR A 140 -9.09 -0.92 3.68
N CYS A 141 -9.79 -1.91 3.11
CA CYS A 141 -10.11 -1.88 1.68
C CYS A 141 -10.98 -0.66 1.39
N ALA A 142 -10.60 0.14 0.40
CA ALA A 142 -11.27 1.42 0.15
C ALA A 142 -11.24 1.85 -1.31
N LEU A 143 -12.29 2.56 -1.71
CA LEU A 143 -12.28 3.48 -2.83
C LEU A 143 -11.57 4.76 -2.38
N VAL A 144 -10.49 5.10 -3.06
CA VAL A 144 -9.65 6.27 -2.75
C VAL A 144 -9.69 7.24 -3.91
N LYS A 145 -10.06 8.49 -3.64
CA LYS A 145 -10.18 9.55 -4.64
C LYS A 145 -9.34 10.77 -4.28
N GLY A 146 -9.33 11.77 -5.17
CA GLY A 146 -8.54 12.99 -5.01
C GLY A 146 -7.08 12.74 -5.40
N ILE A 147 -6.15 13.19 -4.59
CA ILE A 147 -4.72 12.85 -4.71
C ILE A 147 -4.34 11.61 -3.87
N GLY A 148 -5.34 10.97 -3.19
CA GLY A 148 -5.16 9.83 -2.27
C GLY A 148 -5.80 10.01 -0.89
N GLU A 149 -6.46 11.15 -0.64
CA GLU A 149 -6.93 11.56 0.68
C GLU A 149 -8.41 11.28 0.95
N ARG A 150 -9.22 11.07 -0.08
CA ARG A 150 -10.67 10.80 0.08
C ARG A 150 -10.89 9.29 0.12
N ILE A 151 -11.02 8.74 1.32
CA ILE A 151 -11.07 7.31 1.57
C ILE A 151 -12.51 6.90 1.90
N THR A 152 -13.09 6.02 1.10
CA THR A 152 -14.41 5.43 1.34
C THR A 152 -14.24 3.92 1.52
N PRO A 153 -14.30 3.40 2.75
CA PRO A 153 -14.16 1.98 3.02
C PRO A 153 -15.28 1.15 2.39
N PHE A 154 -14.95 -0.07 1.96
CA PHE A 154 -15.92 -1.07 1.57
C PHE A 154 -15.52 -2.46 2.08
N ALA A 155 -16.54 -3.34 2.28
CA ALA A 155 -16.31 -4.72 2.66
C ALA A 155 -16.19 -5.61 1.41
N MET A 156 -15.27 -6.57 1.46
CA MET A 156 -15.13 -7.58 0.42
C MET A 156 -14.74 -8.93 1.04
N PRO A 157 -15.19 -10.07 0.48
CA PRO A 157 -14.65 -11.36 0.85
C PRO A 157 -13.17 -11.42 0.45
N CYS A 158 -12.31 -11.99 1.31
CA CYS A 158 -10.87 -12.02 1.11
C CYS A 158 -10.34 -13.45 1.23
N ASP A 159 -10.71 -14.28 0.28
CA ASP A 159 -10.19 -15.65 0.15
C ASP A 159 -9.13 -15.81 -0.94
N PHE A 160 -8.57 -14.68 -1.39
CA PHE A 160 -7.58 -14.65 -2.45
C PHE A 160 -6.16 -14.77 -1.93
N HIS A 161 -5.33 -15.46 -2.69
CA HIS A 161 -3.87 -15.43 -2.54
C HIS A 161 -3.27 -14.43 -3.51
N ILE A 162 -2.24 -13.72 -3.09
CA ILE A 162 -1.56 -12.71 -3.88
C ILE A 162 -0.09 -13.07 -4.00
N LEU A 163 0.42 -13.08 -5.21
CA LEU A 163 1.84 -13.08 -5.50
C LEU A 163 2.27 -11.67 -5.89
N LEU A 164 3.35 -11.20 -5.31
CA LEU A 164 4.03 -9.96 -5.68
C LEU A 164 5.34 -10.32 -6.37
N VAL A 165 5.59 -9.74 -7.54
CA VAL A 165 6.86 -9.86 -8.27
C VAL A 165 7.34 -8.46 -8.64
N LYS A 166 8.51 -8.07 -8.15
CA LYS A 166 9.10 -6.76 -8.45
C LYS A 166 10.47 -6.96 -9.09
N PRO A 167 10.72 -6.37 -10.27
CA PRO A 167 12.04 -6.34 -10.87
C PRO A 167 13.02 -5.53 -10.03
N ALA A 168 14.32 -5.71 -10.25
CA ALA A 168 15.35 -4.96 -9.53
C ALA A 168 15.16 -3.43 -9.68
N MET A 169 14.81 -2.99 -10.90
CA MET A 169 14.60 -1.58 -11.20
C MET A 169 13.25 -1.09 -10.66
N GLY A 170 13.27 0.06 -9.98
CA GLY A 170 12.07 0.76 -9.53
C GLY A 170 11.59 1.79 -10.55
N VAL A 171 10.34 2.23 -10.43
CA VAL A 171 9.79 3.33 -11.22
C VAL A 171 9.70 4.60 -10.36
N PRO A 172 10.37 5.70 -10.74
CA PRO A 172 10.18 6.98 -10.07
C PRO A 172 8.76 7.50 -10.33
N THR A 173 7.95 7.60 -9.29
CA THR A 173 6.51 7.94 -9.38
C THR A 173 6.27 9.23 -10.17
N GLY A 174 7.00 10.30 -9.87
CA GLY A 174 6.85 11.58 -10.58
C GLY A 174 7.12 11.45 -12.08
N LYS A 175 8.05 10.57 -12.50
CA LYS A 175 8.35 10.35 -13.91
C LYS A 175 7.24 9.56 -14.60
N ALA A 176 6.67 8.55 -13.94
CA ALA A 176 5.53 7.80 -14.48
C ALA A 176 4.34 8.74 -14.76
N PHE A 177 4.00 9.63 -13.83
CA PHE A 177 2.95 10.63 -14.01
C PHE A 177 3.28 11.67 -15.09
N SER A 178 4.54 12.11 -15.19
CA SER A 178 4.95 13.09 -16.21
C SER A 178 4.92 12.55 -17.65
N MET A 179 4.96 11.23 -17.80
CA MET A 179 4.89 10.53 -19.09
C MET A 179 3.50 9.98 -19.40
N LEU A 180 2.51 10.29 -18.56
CA LEU A 180 1.14 9.85 -18.77
C LEU A 180 0.58 10.43 -20.07
N ASP A 181 0.01 9.55 -20.88
CA ASP A 181 -0.68 9.90 -22.13
C ASP A 181 -2.13 9.44 -22.00
N PHE A 182 -3.04 10.40 -21.83
CA PHE A 182 -4.48 10.12 -21.59
C PHE A 182 -5.18 9.43 -22.76
N GLU A 183 -4.62 9.49 -23.97
CA GLU A 183 -5.20 8.80 -25.13
C GLU A 183 -4.75 7.34 -25.23
N LYS A 184 -3.66 6.97 -24.53
CA LYS A 184 -3.05 5.64 -24.59
C LYS A 184 -3.15 4.84 -23.30
N CYS A 185 -3.49 5.49 -22.20
CA CYS A 185 -3.66 4.79 -20.92
C CYS A 185 -5.09 4.27 -20.77
N ASP A 186 -5.22 3.21 -19.96
CA ASP A 186 -6.52 2.67 -19.59
C ASP A 186 -7.24 3.57 -18.57
N HIS A 187 -8.58 3.55 -18.63
CA HIS A 187 -9.46 4.28 -17.71
C HIS A 187 -10.49 3.32 -17.08
N PRO A 188 -10.11 2.56 -16.04
CA PRO A 188 -11.01 1.60 -15.40
C PRO A 188 -12.16 2.29 -14.65
N ASP A 189 -13.34 1.64 -14.64
CA ASP A 189 -14.43 2.01 -13.74
C ASP A 189 -14.24 1.31 -12.37
N CYS A 190 -13.91 2.08 -11.37
CA CYS A 190 -13.71 1.58 -10.00
C CYS A 190 -14.98 0.95 -9.39
N ASN A 191 -16.19 1.33 -9.82
CA ASN A 191 -17.43 0.73 -9.31
C ASN A 191 -17.61 -0.71 -9.83
N GLU A 192 -17.28 -0.97 -11.09
CA GLU A 192 -17.27 -2.33 -11.63
C GLU A 192 -16.25 -3.22 -10.91
N VAL A 193 -15.08 -2.67 -10.60
CA VAL A 193 -14.05 -3.37 -9.82
C VAL A 193 -14.54 -3.69 -8.40
N ILE A 194 -15.19 -2.73 -7.70
CA ILE A 194 -15.79 -2.98 -6.38
C ILE A 194 -16.84 -4.07 -6.46
N HIS A 195 -17.72 -4.03 -7.46
CA HIS A 195 -18.76 -5.04 -7.64
C HIS A 195 -18.16 -6.45 -7.82
N ALA A 196 -17.16 -6.60 -8.70
CA ALA A 196 -16.47 -7.88 -8.91
C ALA A 196 -15.78 -8.40 -7.65
N LEU A 197 -15.13 -7.51 -6.88
CA LEU A 197 -14.50 -7.85 -5.59
C LEU A 197 -15.53 -8.30 -4.55
N GLN A 198 -16.66 -7.61 -4.44
CA GLN A 198 -17.72 -7.95 -3.48
C GLN A 198 -18.41 -9.29 -3.80
N GLN A 199 -18.55 -9.62 -5.09
CA GLN A 199 -19.05 -10.93 -5.53
C GLN A 199 -17.98 -12.04 -5.44
N GLY A 200 -16.72 -11.67 -5.27
CA GLY A 200 -15.59 -12.61 -5.31
C GLY A 200 -15.41 -13.22 -6.71
N ASP A 201 -15.85 -12.55 -7.75
CA ASP A 201 -15.76 -13.04 -9.13
C ASP A 201 -14.41 -12.64 -9.77
N LEU A 202 -13.45 -13.57 -9.75
CA LEU A 202 -12.13 -13.34 -10.35
C LEU A 202 -12.15 -13.21 -11.87
N ALA A 203 -13.10 -13.84 -12.55
CA ALA A 203 -13.20 -13.74 -14.01
C ALA A 203 -13.70 -12.34 -14.41
N GLN A 204 -14.73 -11.84 -13.74
CA GLN A 204 -15.17 -10.45 -13.90
C GLN A 204 -14.07 -9.48 -13.49
N LEU A 205 -13.42 -9.70 -12.34
CA LEU A 205 -12.32 -8.84 -11.87
C LEU A 205 -11.23 -8.73 -12.94
N SER A 206 -10.83 -9.83 -13.57
CA SER A 206 -9.82 -9.85 -14.62
C SER A 206 -10.18 -8.98 -15.82
N SER A 207 -11.45 -8.86 -16.16
CA SER A 207 -11.91 -8.08 -17.32
C SER A 207 -12.04 -6.58 -17.06
N VAL A 208 -12.11 -6.16 -15.78
CA VAL A 208 -12.38 -4.75 -15.41
C VAL A 208 -11.19 -4.06 -14.74
N ILE A 209 -10.16 -4.80 -14.28
CA ILE A 209 -8.99 -4.19 -13.65
C ILE A 209 -8.04 -3.62 -14.69
N SER A 210 -7.64 -2.37 -14.50
CA SER A 210 -6.51 -1.77 -15.22
C SER A 210 -5.85 -0.65 -14.39
N ASN A 211 -4.73 -0.16 -14.89
CA ASN A 211 -3.95 0.89 -14.22
C ASN A 211 -3.44 1.88 -15.27
N SER A 212 -3.93 3.11 -15.23
CA SER A 212 -3.55 4.18 -16.16
C SER A 212 -2.04 4.42 -16.26
N LEU A 213 -1.27 4.08 -15.21
CA LEU A 213 0.19 4.28 -15.19
C LEU A 213 0.97 3.13 -15.84
N GLU A 214 0.34 2.00 -16.21
CA GLU A 214 1.07 0.88 -16.85
C GLU A 214 1.73 1.31 -18.17
N TYR A 215 1.05 2.11 -18.98
CA TYR A 215 1.61 2.59 -20.24
C TYR A 215 2.96 3.30 -20.06
N SER A 216 3.04 4.25 -19.15
CA SER A 216 4.28 4.98 -18.87
C SER A 216 5.32 4.15 -18.12
N ALA A 217 4.89 3.31 -17.19
CA ALA A 217 5.78 2.46 -16.41
C ALA A 217 6.47 1.40 -17.28
N PHE A 218 5.76 0.80 -18.23
CA PHE A 218 6.32 -0.18 -19.18
C PHE A 218 7.38 0.43 -20.10
N GLN A 219 7.26 1.71 -20.45
CA GLN A 219 8.30 2.41 -21.20
C GLN A 219 9.54 2.67 -20.36
N LEU A 220 9.37 2.96 -19.06
CA LEU A 220 10.47 3.21 -18.13
C LEU A 220 11.20 1.93 -17.72
N VAL A 221 10.45 0.86 -17.50
CA VAL A 221 10.94 -0.45 -17.05
C VAL A 221 10.17 -1.56 -17.81
N PRO A 222 10.58 -1.90 -19.05
CA PRO A 222 9.88 -2.89 -19.89
C PRO A 222 9.71 -4.26 -19.24
N GLU A 223 10.61 -4.62 -18.32
CA GLU A 223 10.56 -5.88 -17.57
C GLU A 223 9.24 -6.06 -16.76
N ILE A 224 8.54 -4.97 -16.42
CA ILE A 224 7.23 -5.02 -15.75
C ILE A 224 6.19 -5.69 -16.67
N ALA A 225 6.18 -5.31 -17.96
CA ALA A 225 5.29 -5.92 -18.95
C ALA A 225 5.61 -7.42 -19.17
N ASP A 226 6.89 -7.78 -19.20
CA ASP A 226 7.34 -9.17 -19.32
C ASP A 226 6.87 -10.02 -18.13
N ILE A 227 6.99 -9.49 -16.90
CA ILE A 227 6.52 -10.16 -15.68
C ILE A 227 5.00 -10.35 -15.74
N LYS A 228 4.25 -9.29 -16.10
CA LYS A 228 2.78 -9.34 -16.24
C LYS A 228 2.37 -10.42 -17.23
N HIS A 229 2.96 -10.43 -18.42
CA HIS A 229 2.67 -11.42 -19.46
C HIS A 229 3.00 -12.86 -19.02
N GLN A 230 4.13 -13.07 -18.35
CA GLN A 230 4.51 -14.38 -17.84
C GLN A 230 3.49 -14.89 -16.80
N LEU A 231 3.04 -14.05 -15.85
CA LEU A 231 2.03 -14.42 -14.86
C LEU A 231 0.68 -14.74 -15.50
N GLN A 232 0.25 -13.96 -16.49
CA GLN A 232 -0.96 -14.24 -17.28
C GLN A 232 -0.85 -15.58 -18.00
N SER A 233 0.29 -15.85 -18.66
CA SER A 233 0.56 -17.11 -19.38
C SER A 233 0.59 -18.34 -18.46
N MET A 234 0.86 -18.16 -17.17
CA MET A 234 0.78 -19.23 -16.15
C MET A 234 -0.65 -19.53 -15.71
N GLY A 235 -1.63 -18.71 -16.07
CA GLY A 235 -3.05 -18.91 -15.78
C GLY A 235 -3.53 -18.20 -14.51
N PHE A 236 -2.85 -17.14 -14.07
CA PHE A 236 -3.42 -16.23 -13.07
C PHE A 236 -4.57 -15.44 -13.71
N GLU A 237 -5.68 -15.36 -13.01
CA GLU A 237 -6.90 -14.72 -13.50
C GLU A 237 -6.75 -13.19 -13.52
N ALA A 238 -6.27 -12.60 -12.44
CA ALA A 238 -6.11 -11.14 -12.30
C ALA A 238 -4.63 -10.79 -12.08
N VAL A 239 -4.03 -10.03 -13.01
CA VAL A 239 -2.62 -9.62 -12.99
C VAL A 239 -2.50 -8.16 -13.37
N LEU A 240 -1.91 -7.34 -12.49
CA LEU A 240 -1.79 -5.90 -12.72
C LEU A 240 -0.55 -5.33 -12.01
N MET A 241 -0.05 -4.18 -12.48
CA MET A 241 0.97 -3.40 -11.79
C MET A 241 0.34 -2.59 -10.65
N SER A 242 0.98 -2.57 -9.48
CA SER A 242 0.53 -1.78 -8.33
C SER A 242 1.05 -0.34 -8.36
N GLY A 243 0.16 0.62 -8.25
CA GLY A 243 0.51 2.05 -8.19
C GLY A 243 1.30 2.50 -9.42
N SER A 244 2.38 3.24 -9.21
CA SER A 244 3.30 3.65 -10.28
C SER A 244 4.32 2.55 -10.65
N GLY A 245 4.22 1.37 -10.03
CA GLY A 245 5.15 0.26 -10.24
C GLY A 245 6.36 0.32 -9.29
N SER A 246 7.26 -0.58 -9.42
CA SER A 246 7.42 -1.62 -10.47
C SER A 246 6.85 -2.99 -10.12
N THR A 247 6.16 -3.15 -8.98
CA THR A 247 5.60 -4.44 -8.57
C THR A 247 4.39 -4.81 -9.43
N VAL A 248 4.42 -6.02 -9.98
CA VAL A 248 3.25 -6.69 -10.55
C VAL A 248 2.69 -7.62 -9.49
N PHE A 249 1.37 -7.55 -9.26
CA PHE A 249 0.68 -8.51 -8.42
C PHE A 249 -0.18 -9.44 -9.27
N ALA A 250 -0.35 -10.67 -8.78
CA ALA A 250 -1.21 -11.68 -9.38
C ALA A 250 -2.11 -12.30 -8.31
N ILE A 251 -3.41 -12.38 -8.60
CA ILE A 251 -4.43 -12.89 -7.68
C ILE A 251 -4.89 -14.26 -8.17
N THR A 252 -5.05 -15.21 -7.23
CA THR A 252 -5.58 -16.55 -7.50
C THR A 252 -6.17 -17.18 -6.24
N ARG A 253 -7.07 -18.16 -6.40
CA ARG A 253 -7.48 -19.09 -5.33
C ARG A 253 -6.67 -20.39 -5.33
N LYS A 254 -5.83 -20.61 -6.34
CA LYS A 254 -5.09 -21.87 -6.56
C LYS A 254 -3.73 -21.80 -5.88
N LYS A 255 -3.59 -22.35 -4.68
CA LYS A 255 -2.31 -22.39 -3.94
C LYS A 255 -1.17 -23.03 -4.73
N GLU A 256 -1.47 -24.02 -5.57
CA GLU A 256 -0.44 -24.69 -6.35
C GLU A 256 0.14 -23.76 -7.45
N LEU A 257 -0.71 -22.97 -8.10
CA LEU A 257 -0.27 -21.98 -9.07
C LEU A 257 0.65 -20.94 -8.42
N LEU A 258 0.30 -20.50 -7.20
CA LEU A 258 1.12 -19.58 -6.42
C LEU A 258 2.54 -20.13 -6.18
N ARG A 259 2.64 -21.41 -5.74
CA ARG A 259 3.93 -22.09 -5.48
C ARG A 259 4.78 -22.25 -6.75
N GLN A 260 4.14 -22.57 -7.87
CA GLN A 260 4.84 -22.73 -9.16
C GLN A 260 5.40 -21.38 -9.63
N ALA A 261 4.63 -20.31 -9.50
CA ALA A 261 5.07 -18.98 -9.87
C ALA A 261 6.19 -18.48 -8.93
N GLU A 262 6.06 -18.66 -7.62
CA GLU A 262 7.10 -18.32 -6.66
C GLU A 262 8.44 -18.98 -7.04
N LYS A 263 8.46 -20.28 -7.31
CA LYS A 263 9.67 -21.00 -7.75
C LYS A 263 10.21 -20.47 -9.07
N ARG A 264 9.35 -20.13 -10.03
CA ARG A 264 9.76 -19.62 -11.34
C ARG A 264 10.48 -18.28 -11.23
N PHE A 265 9.98 -17.38 -10.39
CA PHE A 265 10.52 -16.03 -10.25
C PHE A 265 11.65 -15.91 -9.20
N HIS A 266 11.73 -16.82 -8.24
CA HIS A 266 12.72 -16.80 -7.16
C HIS A 266 14.19 -16.92 -7.63
N ASN A 267 14.44 -17.48 -8.82
CA ASN A 267 15.78 -17.67 -9.39
C ASN A 267 16.32 -16.41 -10.12
N LYS A 268 15.58 -15.31 -10.09
CA LYS A 268 15.96 -14.04 -10.70
C LYS A 268 16.27 -13.01 -9.60
N THR A 269 16.83 -11.87 -10.00
CA THR A 269 17.07 -10.72 -9.11
C THR A 269 15.78 -9.97 -8.76
N TYR A 270 14.66 -10.71 -8.61
CA TYR A 270 13.36 -10.17 -8.30
C TYR A 270 13.07 -10.26 -6.81
N PHE A 271 12.37 -9.26 -6.28
CA PHE A 271 11.65 -9.46 -5.04
C PHE A 271 10.38 -10.27 -5.35
N VAL A 272 10.21 -11.40 -4.66
CA VAL A 272 9.06 -12.29 -4.81
C VAL A 272 8.46 -12.54 -3.43
N CYS A 273 7.17 -12.31 -3.29
CA CYS A 273 6.49 -12.50 -2.00
C CYS A 273 5.06 -13.02 -2.20
N CYS A 274 4.74 -14.12 -1.54
CA CYS A 274 3.37 -14.59 -1.39
C CYS A 274 2.73 -13.90 -0.19
N THR A 275 1.57 -13.28 -0.38
CA THR A 275 0.86 -12.54 0.66
C THR A 275 -0.67 -12.68 0.51
N ALA A 276 -1.42 -12.00 1.33
CA ALA A 276 -2.87 -11.92 1.28
C ALA A 276 -3.34 -10.52 1.62
N ILE A 277 -4.61 -10.21 1.37
CA ILE A 277 -5.23 -8.97 1.83
C ILE A 277 -5.36 -9.03 3.37
N LYS A 278 -4.95 -7.95 4.03
CA LYS A 278 -5.18 -7.78 5.45
C LYS A 278 -6.65 -7.49 5.69
N GLN A 279 -7.32 -8.38 6.39
CA GLN A 279 -8.67 -8.12 6.86
C GLN A 279 -8.66 -7.30 8.15
N LYS A 280 -9.62 -6.39 8.31
CA LYS A 280 -9.88 -5.78 9.60
C LYS A 280 -10.37 -6.89 10.53
N MET A 281 -9.68 -7.13 11.65
CA MET A 281 -10.24 -8.04 12.66
C MET A 281 -11.58 -7.46 13.13
N GLU A 282 -12.67 -8.18 12.91
CA GLU A 282 -13.92 -7.85 13.58
C GLU A 282 -13.65 -7.97 15.08
N VAL A 283 -13.68 -6.85 15.78
CA VAL A 283 -13.77 -6.87 17.24
C VAL A 283 -15.16 -7.45 17.54
N LYS A 284 -15.20 -8.75 17.87
CA LYS A 284 -16.45 -9.34 18.39
C LYS A 284 -16.88 -8.48 19.56
N ALA A 285 -18.05 -7.86 19.43
CA ALA A 285 -18.66 -7.13 20.53
C ALA A 285 -18.80 -8.11 21.70
N ILE A 286 -18.03 -7.91 22.74
CA ILE A 286 -18.21 -8.61 23.99
C ILE A 286 -19.44 -7.96 24.61
N ASP A 287 -20.55 -8.68 24.63
CA ASP A 287 -21.73 -8.26 25.36
C ASP A 287 -21.33 -8.00 26.83
N LYS A 288 -21.92 -6.95 27.42
CA LYS A 288 -21.66 -6.57 28.82
C LYS A 288 -21.93 -7.67 29.84
N GLN A 289 -22.42 -8.84 29.41
CA GLN A 289 -22.68 -10.03 30.19
C GLN A 289 -21.68 -11.17 30.00
N GLY A 290 -20.61 -11.01 29.19
CA GLY A 290 -19.54 -11.99 29.10
C GLY A 290 -19.89 -13.28 28.33
N ILE A 291 -20.99 -13.33 27.56
CA ILE A 291 -21.40 -14.48 26.77
C ILE A 291 -21.00 -14.25 25.31
N SER A 292 -20.13 -15.12 24.78
CA SER A 292 -19.75 -15.15 23.35
C SER A 292 -20.97 -15.63 22.55
N LEU A 293 -21.53 -14.76 21.70
CA LEU A 293 -22.48 -15.19 20.69
C LEU A 293 -21.70 -15.81 19.51
N LEU A 294 -22.05 -17.03 19.19
CA LEU A 294 -21.55 -17.84 18.07
C LEU A 294 -21.95 -17.25 16.72
#